data_fe6f914db63f22ab768b4e1ad1a272a2
#
_entry.id   fe6f914db63f22ab768b4e1ad1a272a2
#
_cell.length_a   1.000
_cell.length_b   1.000
_cell.length_c   1.000
_cell.angle_alpha   90.00
_cell.angle_beta   90.00
_cell.angle_gamma   90.00
#
_symmetry.space_group_name_H-M   'P 1'
#
loop_
_entity.id
_entity.type
_entity.pdbx_description
1 polymer ?
#
loop_
_entity_poly.entity_id
_entity_poly.type
_entity_poly.pdbx_seq_one_letter_code
_entity_poly.pdbx_strand_id
1 'polypeptide(L)'
;MVTFPVQLQLWMARSKLLCAKVCEKVCAELTAHPQQSAGINDGLSGLVVFIQRFGSAANLNIHFHVIALDGVYEKKSTGRLKFFPAQAPSNETVQNLVGSIATKINNLLIRKKYLEKVEDMLLVGNTDEIFNESGQHSHEDIHLPAQAASVTHRIAFGRHTGQPVRRLKSQTSLWPSEQNFKSTSTACVSAGGYSVHAETAIKAHERER
;
A
#
# COMPACT_ATOMS: atom_id res chain seq x y z
N MET A 1 -4.93 5.74 4.30
CA MET A 1 -4.31 4.41 4.50
C MET A 1 -4.37 3.62 3.19
N VAL A 2 -3.29 2.92 2.83
CA VAL A 2 -3.23 2.06 1.64
C VAL A 2 -2.95 0.62 2.08
N THR A 3 -3.76 -0.33 1.62
CA THR A 3 -3.58 -1.76 1.90
C THR A 3 -3.37 -2.56 0.62
N PHE A 4 -2.89 -3.77 0.75
CA PHE A 4 -2.40 -4.59 -0.36
C PHE A 4 -2.95 -6.01 -0.28
N PRO A 5 -3.01 -6.74 -1.41
CA PRO A 5 -3.30 -8.17 -1.42
C PRO A 5 -2.37 -8.93 -0.46
N VAL A 6 -2.90 -9.92 0.24
CA VAL A 6 -2.15 -10.62 1.28
C VAL A 6 -0.87 -11.26 0.74
N GLN A 7 -0.91 -11.80 -0.47
CA GLN A 7 0.27 -12.37 -1.10
C GLN A 7 1.38 -11.32 -1.30
N LEU A 8 1.02 -10.10 -1.71
CA LEU A 8 1.98 -9.00 -1.83
C LEU A 8 2.56 -8.60 -0.48
N GLN A 9 1.73 -8.59 0.58
CA GLN A 9 2.22 -8.32 1.93
C GLN A 9 3.27 -9.35 2.38
N LEU A 10 3.07 -10.64 2.07
CA LEU A 10 4.05 -11.70 2.35
C LEU A 10 5.37 -11.47 1.58
N TRP A 11 5.29 -11.10 0.31
CA TRP A 11 6.48 -10.80 -0.49
C TRP A 11 7.22 -9.56 0.02
N MET A 12 6.49 -8.49 0.38
CA MET A 12 7.08 -7.29 0.98
C MET A 12 7.71 -7.56 2.35
N ALA A 13 7.16 -8.50 3.13
CA ALA A 13 7.74 -8.91 4.39
C ALA A 13 9.12 -9.56 4.20
N ARG A 14 9.27 -10.36 3.14
CA ARG A 14 10.50 -11.07 2.81
C ARG A 14 11.52 -10.21 2.05
N SER A 15 11.07 -9.17 1.33
CA SER A 15 11.92 -8.33 0.49
C SER A 15 11.75 -6.84 0.82
N LYS A 16 12.74 -6.29 1.55
CA LYS A 16 12.80 -4.83 1.83
C LYS A 16 12.84 -4.01 0.54
N LEU A 17 13.55 -4.52 -0.49
CA LEU A 17 13.65 -3.85 -1.78
C LEU A 17 12.29 -3.80 -2.50
N LEU A 18 11.52 -4.89 -2.48
CA LEU A 18 10.19 -4.90 -3.06
C LEU A 18 9.27 -3.93 -2.30
N CYS A 19 9.31 -3.93 -0.96
CA CYS A 19 8.53 -3.01 -0.15
C CYS A 19 8.85 -1.53 -0.50
N ALA A 20 10.12 -1.19 -0.66
CA ALA A 20 10.54 0.15 -1.07
C ALA A 20 10.04 0.51 -2.48
N LYS A 21 10.11 -0.43 -3.44
CA LYS A 21 9.60 -0.20 -4.81
C LYS A 21 8.08 -0.06 -4.86
N VAL A 22 7.34 -0.81 -4.06
CA VAL A 22 5.89 -0.64 -3.92
C VAL A 22 5.57 0.72 -3.31
N CYS A 23 6.29 1.13 -2.26
CA CYS A 23 6.14 2.45 -1.64
C CYS A 23 6.39 3.57 -2.66
N GLU A 24 7.45 3.48 -3.47
CA GLU A 24 7.75 4.43 -4.56
C GLU A 24 6.55 4.58 -5.53
N LYS A 25 5.92 3.47 -5.94
CA LYS A 25 4.77 3.52 -6.86
C LYS A 25 3.54 4.17 -6.22
N VAL A 26 3.26 3.85 -4.96
CA VAL A 26 2.17 4.47 -4.19
C VAL A 26 2.42 5.97 -4.03
N CYS A 27 3.62 6.37 -3.63
CA CYS A 27 3.99 7.78 -3.47
C CYS A 27 3.81 8.57 -4.76
N ALA A 28 4.26 8.03 -5.89
CA ALA A 28 4.13 8.67 -7.18
C ALA A 28 2.67 8.96 -7.56
N GLU A 29 1.76 8.01 -7.29
CA GLU A 29 0.34 8.22 -7.56
C GLU A 29 -0.29 9.25 -6.63
N LEU A 30 0.04 9.18 -5.34
CA LEU A 30 -0.50 10.09 -4.35
C LEU A 30 0.00 11.53 -4.53
N THR A 31 1.20 11.74 -5.09
CA THR A 31 1.71 13.09 -5.40
C THR A 31 1.19 13.63 -6.72
N ALA A 32 0.93 12.78 -7.70
CA ALA A 32 0.39 13.20 -8.99
C ALA A 32 -1.06 13.72 -8.88
N HIS A 33 -1.86 13.15 -7.99
CA HIS A 33 -3.26 13.54 -7.84
C HIS A 33 -3.46 15.04 -7.47
N PRO A 34 -2.83 15.58 -6.41
CA PRO A 34 -2.98 17.01 -6.08
C PRO A 34 -2.41 17.94 -7.15
N GLN A 35 -1.36 17.53 -7.88
CA GLN A 35 -0.84 18.29 -9.02
C GLN A 35 -1.87 18.42 -10.14
N GLN A 36 -2.50 17.30 -10.52
CA GLN A 36 -3.56 17.28 -11.54
C GLN A 36 -4.80 18.07 -11.09
N SER A 37 -5.23 17.88 -9.84
CA SER A 37 -6.41 18.55 -9.27
C SER A 37 -6.23 20.07 -9.21
N ALA A 38 -5.02 20.55 -8.91
CA ALA A 38 -4.69 21.98 -8.88
C ALA A 38 -4.35 22.55 -10.27
N GLY A 39 -4.22 21.70 -11.30
CA GLY A 39 -3.80 22.13 -12.65
C GLY A 39 -2.35 22.61 -12.73
N ILE A 40 -1.47 22.18 -11.80
CA ILE A 40 -0.08 22.62 -11.70
C ILE A 40 0.83 21.39 -11.75
N ASN A 41 1.22 21.00 -12.96
CA ASN A 41 1.98 19.78 -13.21
C ASN A 41 3.37 19.75 -12.55
N ASP A 42 4.02 20.91 -12.44
CA ASP A 42 5.34 21.08 -11.81
C ASP A 42 5.23 21.51 -10.34
N GLY A 43 4.03 21.44 -9.76
CA GLY A 43 3.79 21.81 -8.37
C GLY A 43 4.52 20.87 -7.40
N LEU A 44 5.10 21.47 -6.36
CA LEU A 44 5.74 20.72 -5.28
C LEU A 44 4.67 20.22 -4.32
N SER A 45 4.46 18.92 -4.30
CA SER A 45 3.65 18.23 -3.29
C SER A 45 4.56 17.49 -2.31
N GLY A 46 4.01 17.07 -1.18
CA GLY A 46 4.76 16.34 -0.17
C GLY A 46 3.89 15.33 0.55
N LEU A 47 4.50 14.24 0.97
CA LEU A 47 3.85 13.22 1.77
C LEU A 47 4.83 12.56 2.74
N VAL A 48 4.29 12.02 3.83
CA VAL A 48 5.02 11.19 4.79
C VAL A 48 4.35 9.83 4.82
N VAL A 49 5.13 8.77 4.66
CA VAL A 49 4.64 7.40 4.67
C VAL A 49 5.17 6.66 5.89
N PHE A 50 4.28 6.07 6.65
CA PHE A 50 4.59 5.14 7.73
C PHE A 50 4.27 3.73 7.26
N ILE A 51 5.30 2.91 7.07
CA ILE A 51 5.15 1.50 6.71
C ILE A 51 4.88 0.72 7.99
N GLN A 52 3.63 0.36 8.21
CA GLN A 52 3.24 -0.49 9.32
C GLN A 52 3.26 -1.96 8.87
N ARG A 53 4.00 -2.81 9.59
CA ARG A 53 4.22 -4.20 9.18
C ARG A 53 3.24 -5.18 9.81
N PHE A 54 2.65 -4.80 10.94
CA PHE A 54 1.78 -5.66 11.73
C PHE A 54 0.43 -4.98 12.00
N GLY A 55 -0.61 -5.79 12.08
CA GLY A 55 -1.91 -5.37 12.59
C GLY A 55 -1.94 -5.27 14.11
N SER A 56 -3.07 -4.86 14.67
CA SER A 56 -3.28 -4.73 16.12
C SER A 56 -3.08 -6.05 16.91
N ALA A 57 -3.24 -7.18 16.23
CA ALA A 57 -3.03 -8.52 16.79
C ALA A 57 -1.60 -9.05 16.55
N ALA A 58 -0.65 -8.20 16.21
CA ALA A 58 0.72 -8.53 15.80
C ALA A 58 0.82 -9.53 14.62
N ASN A 59 -0.28 -9.80 13.93
CA ASN A 59 -0.29 -10.57 12.69
C ASN A 59 0.32 -9.73 11.55
N LEU A 60 0.96 -10.40 10.60
CA LEU A 60 1.48 -9.75 9.41
C LEU A 60 0.37 -9.02 8.67
N ASN A 61 0.51 -7.71 8.54
CA ASN A 61 -0.43 -6.84 7.85
C ASN A 61 0.30 -5.59 7.37
N ILE A 62 1.07 -5.74 6.29
CA ILE A 62 1.82 -4.61 5.74
C ILE A 62 0.85 -3.66 5.06
N HIS A 63 0.78 -2.45 5.57
CA HIS A 63 -0.01 -1.36 5.02
C HIS A 63 0.69 -0.02 5.24
N PHE A 64 0.31 0.98 4.47
CA PHE A 64 0.91 2.30 4.53
C PHE A 64 -0.07 3.31 5.10
N HIS A 65 0.32 3.96 6.19
CA HIS A 65 -0.32 5.19 6.62
C HIS A 65 0.37 6.35 5.92
N VAL A 66 -0.41 7.18 5.27
CA VAL A 66 0.12 8.30 4.48
C VAL A 66 -0.52 9.59 4.97
N ILE A 67 0.32 10.57 5.26
CA ILE A 67 -0.08 11.97 5.45
C ILE A 67 0.41 12.70 4.22
N ALA A 68 -0.50 13.26 3.44
CA ALA A 68 -0.18 14.01 2.23
C ALA A 68 -0.67 15.45 2.36
N LEU A 69 0.02 16.37 1.69
CA LEU A 69 -0.48 17.73 1.53
C LEU A 69 -1.76 17.71 0.67
N ASP A 70 -2.73 18.49 1.07
CA ASP A 70 -3.98 18.70 0.36
C ASP A 70 -3.90 19.75 -0.75
N GLY A 71 -2.74 19.84 -1.38
CA GLY A 71 -2.46 20.76 -2.47
C GLY A 71 -1.00 20.73 -2.90
N VAL A 72 -0.62 21.74 -3.67
CA VAL A 72 0.72 21.88 -4.23
C VAL A 72 1.26 23.29 -4.02
N TYR A 73 2.57 23.40 -3.92
CA TYR A 73 3.27 24.68 -3.96
C TYR A 73 3.84 24.93 -5.35
N GLU A 74 3.50 26.05 -5.94
CA GLU A 74 4.14 26.53 -7.18
C GLU A 74 5.26 27.52 -6.82
N LYS A 75 6.45 27.33 -7.39
CA LYS A 75 7.55 28.26 -7.28
C LYS A 75 7.41 29.37 -8.33
N LYS A 76 7.14 30.59 -7.90
CA LYS A 76 7.06 31.76 -8.79
C LYS A 76 8.45 32.22 -9.25
N SER A 77 8.50 32.98 -10.33
CA SER A 77 9.74 33.56 -10.87
C SER A 77 10.52 34.39 -9.83
N THR A 78 9.83 34.96 -8.85
CA THR A 78 10.40 35.67 -7.71
C THR A 78 11.06 34.80 -6.66
N GLY A 79 11.00 33.44 -6.82
CA GLY A 79 11.44 32.47 -5.83
C GLY A 79 10.45 32.22 -4.69
N ARG A 80 9.37 32.97 -4.61
CA ARG A 80 8.31 32.76 -3.60
C ARG A 80 7.48 31.50 -3.94
N LEU A 81 7.09 30.76 -2.89
CA LEU A 81 6.17 29.64 -3.01
C LEU A 81 4.73 30.13 -2.79
N LYS A 82 3.82 29.71 -3.68
CA LYS A 82 2.38 29.93 -3.53
C LYS A 82 1.68 28.58 -3.42
N PHE A 83 0.88 28.40 -2.38
CA PHE A 83 0.08 27.18 -2.19
C PHE A 83 -1.22 27.24 -3.00
N PHE A 84 -1.54 26.14 -3.63
CA PHE A 84 -2.78 25.89 -4.35
C PHE A 84 -3.44 24.65 -3.76
N PRO A 85 -4.61 24.81 -3.12
CA PRO A 85 -5.31 23.67 -2.55
C PRO A 85 -5.85 22.77 -3.65
N ALA A 86 -5.76 21.47 -3.45
CA ALA A 86 -6.45 20.46 -4.27
C ALA A 86 -7.89 20.29 -3.76
N GLN A 87 -8.77 19.85 -4.65
CA GLN A 87 -10.10 19.45 -4.23
C GLN A 87 -10.06 18.12 -3.48
N ALA A 88 -10.96 17.97 -2.49
CA ALA A 88 -11.12 16.70 -1.81
C ALA A 88 -11.46 15.59 -2.82
N PRO A 89 -10.83 14.40 -2.73
CA PRO A 89 -11.05 13.35 -3.70
C PRO A 89 -12.48 12.80 -3.60
N SER A 90 -13.17 12.70 -4.74
CA SER A 90 -14.43 11.98 -4.86
C SER A 90 -14.20 10.46 -4.82
N ASN A 91 -15.28 9.69 -4.64
CA ASN A 91 -15.20 8.22 -4.74
C ASN A 91 -14.64 7.76 -6.10
N GLU A 92 -15.03 8.41 -7.18
CA GLU A 92 -14.51 8.13 -8.52
C GLU A 92 -12.99 8.40 -8.60
N THR A 93 -12.55 9.51 -8.03
CA THR A 93 -11.12 9.85 -7.95
C THR A 93 -10.36 8.78 -7.19
N VAL A 94 -10.90 8.30 -6.05
CA VAL A 94 -10.26 7.24 -5.25
C VAL A 94 -10.28 5.90 -5.99
N GLN A 95 -11.34 5.59 -6.76
CA GLN A 95 -11.38 4.40 -7.64
C GLN A 95 -10.27 4.43 -8.68
N ASN A 96 -10.13 5.55 -9.39
CA ASN A 96 -9.07 5.73 -10.39
C ASN A 96 -7.68 5.61 -9.76
N LEU A 97 -7.50 6.15 -8.56
CA LEU A 97 -6.25 6.06 -7.80
C LEU A 97 -5.92 4.61 -7.41
N VAL A 98 -6.90 3.86 -6.89
CA VAL A 98 -6.74 2.43 -6.55
C VAL A 98 -6.38 1.62 -7.80
N GLY A 99 -7.09 1.83 -8.90
CA GLY A 99 -6.82 1.16 -10.18
C GLY A 99 -5.41 1.46 -10.71
N SER A 100 -5.00 2.72 -10.67
CA SER A 100 -3.65 3.13 -11.11
C SER A 100 -2.55 2.54 -10.24
N ILE A 101 -2.71 2.57 -8.91
CA ILE A 101 -1.78 1.94 -7.96
C ILE A 101 -1.68 0.43 -8.24
N ALA A 102 -2.82 -0.27 -8.35
CA ALA A 102 -2.86 -1.70 -8.63
C ALA A 102 -2.15 -2.04 -9.95
N THR A 103 -2.47 -1.32 -11.03
CA THR A 103 -1.85 -1.53 -12.35
C THR A 103 -0.33 -1.32 -12.30
N LYS A 104 0.14 -0.25 -11.67
CA LYS A 104 1.58 0.04 -11.59
C LYS A 104 2.33 -0.97 -10.73
N ILE A 105 1.73 -1.43 -9.65
CA ILE A 105 2.32 -2.49 -8.79
C ILE A 105 2.30 -3.83 -9.53
N ASN A 106 1.20 -4.21 -10.17
CA ASN A 106 1.12 -5.46 -10.93
C ASN A 106 2.15 -5.50 -12.07
N ASN A 107 2.33 -4.40 -12.80
CA ASN A 107 3.38 -4.28 -13.81
C ASN A 107 4.80 -4.39 -13.22
N LEU A 108 5.02 -3.87 -12.01
CA LEU A 108 6.28 -4.08 -11.29
C LEU A 108 6.48 -5.56 -10.95
N LEU A 109 5.44 -6.23 -10.45
CA LEU A 109 5.48 -7.64 -10.04
C LEU A 109 5.71 -8.57 -11.24
N ILE A 110 5.10 -8.29 -12.40
CA ILE A 110 5.33 -9.02 -13.65
C ILE A 110 6.80 -8.88 -14.07
N ARG A 111 7.33 -7.64 -14.12
CA ARG A 111 8.73 -7.40 -14.48
C ARG A 111 9.73 -8.06 -13.53
N LYS A 112 9.33 -8.27 -12.29
CA LYS A 112 10.14 -8.94 -11.24
C LYS A 112 9.85 -10.43 -11.12
N LYS A 113 9.04 -11.00 -12.02
CA LYS A 113 8.66 -12.42 -12.08
C LYS A 113 7.90 -12.95 -10.85
N TYR A 114 7.33 -12.06 -10.03
CA TYR A 114 6.39 -12.44 -8.97
C TYR A 114 5.04 -12.84 -9.53
N LEU A 115 4.65 -12.23 -10.66
CA LEU A 115 3.44 -12.54 -11.40
C LEU A 115 3.79 -12.89 -12.84
N GLU A 116 2.99 -13.78 -13.42
CA GLU A 116 3.01 -14.16 -14.83
C GLU A 116 1.66 -13.80 -15.44
N LYS A 117 1.69 -13.19 -16.63
CA LYS A 117 0.48 -12.88 -17.40
C LYS A 117 0.23 -14.03 -18.37
N VAL A 118 -0.90 -14.71 -18.23
CA VAL A 118 -1.36 -15.77 -19.13
C VAL A 118 -2.72 -15.34 -19.67
N GLU A 119 -2.77 -15.00 -20.95
CA GLU A 119 -3.93 -14.38 -21.57
C GLU A 119 -4.36 -13.11 -20.81
N ASP A 120 -5.60 -13.09 -20.26
CA ASP A 120 -6.13 -11.98 -19.47
C ASP A 120 -6.04 -12.22 -17.95
N MET A 121 -5.36 -13.28 -17.52
CA MET A 121 -5.20 -13.62 -16.11
C MET A 121 -3.79 -13.34 -15.63
N LEU A 122 -3.68 -12.98 -14.35
CA LEU A 122 -2.42 -12.90 -13.63
C LEU A 122 -2.31 -14.11 -12.71
N LEU A 123 -1.23 -14.84 -12.85
CA LEU A 123 -0.91 -16.00 -12.03
C LEU A 123 0.28 -15.67 -11.12
N VAL A 124 0.31 -16.29 -9.95
CA VAL A 124 1.46 -16.22 -9.07
C VAL A 124 2.60 -17.03 -9.66
N GLY A 125 3.73 -16.39 -9.95
CA GLY A 125 4.93 -17.02 -10.48
C GLY A 125 5.66 -17.89 -9.44
N ASN A 126 6.67 -18.63 -9.87
CA ASN A 126 7.54 -19.39 -8.96
C ASN A 126 8.44 -18.42 -8.17
N THR A 127 8.01 -18.11 -6.94
CA THR A 127 8.72 -17.14 -6.09
C THR A 127 9.84 -17.74 -5.26
N ASP A 128 10.00 -19.06 -5.22
CA ASP A 128 11.02 -19.73 -4.41
C ASP A 128 12.43 -19.41 -4.92
N GLU A 129 12.63 -19.33 -6.22
CA GLU A 129 13.89 -18.91 -6.83
C GLU A 129 14.26 -17.48 -6.47
N ILE A 130 13.27 -16.56 -6.49
CA ILE A 130 13.47 -15.14 -6.20
C ILE A 130 13.96 -14.92 -4.75
N PHE A 131 13.45 -15.71 -3.81
CA PHE A 131 13.83 -15.59 -2.40
C PHE A 131 15.13 -16.33 -2.06
N ASN A 132 15.48 -17.38 -2.80
CA ASN A 132 16.72 -18.12 -2.61
C ASN A 132 17.94 -17.34 -3.13
N GLU A 133 17.81 -16.58 -4.22
CA GLU A 133 18.88 -15.73 -4.75
C GLU A 133 19.19 -14.53 -3.85
N SER A 134 18.23 -14.05 -3.08
CA SER A 134 18.41 -12.84 -2.27
C SER A 134 19.21 -13.01 -0.98
N GLY A 135 19.62 -14.23 -0.61
CA GLY A 135 20.65 -14.52 0.41
C GLY A 135 20.53 -13.83 1.77
N GLN A 136 19.40 -13.21 2.08
CA GLN A 136 19.20 -12.46 3.30
C GLN A 136 18.72 -13.37 4.43
N HIS A 137 19.65 -14.10 5.03
CA HIS A 137 19.48 -14.54 6.42
C HIS A 137 19.56 -13.28 7.31
N SER A 138 18.42 -12.82 7.76
CA SER A 138 18.34 -11.74 8.72
C SER A 138 18.78 -12.20 10.11
N HIS A 139 19.58 -11.36 10.75
CA HIS A 139 20.05 -11.45 12.12
C HIS A 139 19.00 -11.91 13.13
N GLU A 140 19.48 -12.56 14.18
CA GLU A 140 18.78 -13.02 15.39
C GLU A 140 17.68 -12.04 15.83
N ASP A 141 16.44 -12.51 15.82
CA ASP A 141 15.29 -11.66 16.03
C ASP A 141 14.78 -11.76 17.47
N ILE A 142 14.80 -10.64 18.14
CA ILE A 142 14.20 -10.38 19.46
C ILE A 142 12.66 -10.60 19.45
N HIS A 143 12.07 -10.97 18.32
CA HIS A 143 10.62 -11.09 18.12
C HIS A 143 10.09 -12.52 18.01
N LEU A 144 10.77 -13.48 18.65
CA LEU A 144 10.39 -14.91 18.67
C LEU A 144 8.90 -15.18 18.90
N PRO A 145 8.19 -14.53 19.87
CA PRO A 145 6.76 -14.78 20.06
C PRO A 145 5.90 -14.34 18.88
N ALA A 146 6.20 -13.19 18.25
CA ALA A 146 5.47 -12.70 17.09
C ALA A 146 5.75 -13.56 15.86
N GLN A 147 6.97 -14.04 15.70
CA GLN A 147 7.35 -14.96 14.62
C GLN A 147 6.67 -16.32 14.81
N ALA A 148 6.70 -16.89 16.01
CA ALA A 148 6.03 -18.14 16.31
C ALA A 148 4.51 -18.05 16.08
N ALA A 149 3.89 -16.93 16.46
CA ALA A 149 2.47 -16.69 16.20
C ALA A 149 2.18 -16.54 14.71
N SER A 150 3.06 -15.87 13.96
CA SER A 150 2.94 -15.73 12.50
C SER A 150 3.05 -17.10 11.80
N VAL A 151 4.02 -17.93 12.18
CA VAL A 151 4.22 -19.28 11.61
C VAL A 151 3.07 -20.23 11.97
N THR A 152 2.56 -20.15 13.20
CA THR A 152 1.46 -21.00 13.67
C THR A 152 0.09 -20.47 13.30
N HIS A 153 0.02 -19.31 12.60
CA HIS A 153 -1.23 -18.61 12.28
C HIS A 153 -2.09 -18.32 13.50
N ARG A 154 -1.46 -17.90 14.59
CA ARG A 154 -2.12 -17.52 15.84
C ARG A 154 -1.89 -16.05 16.15
N ILE A 155 -2.81 -15.49 16.93
CA ILE A 155 -2.70 -14.12 17.41
C ILE A 155 -1.65 -14.09 18.53
N ALA A 156 -0.60 -13.24 18.38
CA ALA A 156 0.52 -13.19 19.31
C ALA A 156 0.18 -12.49 20.62
N PHE A 157 -0.59 -11.40 20.55
CA PHE A 157 -0.84 -10.49 21.69
C PHE A 157 -2.29 -9.99 21.73
N GLY A 158 -2.73 -9.52 22.89
CA GLY A 158 -4.01 -8.87 23.08
C GLY A 158 -5.13 -9.83 23.49
N ARG A 159 -6.37 -9.33 23.45
CA ARG A 159 -7.58 -10.01 23.93
C ARG A 159 -7.83 -11.40 23.30
N HIS A 160 -7.31 -11.63 22.11
CA HIS A 160 -7.52 -12.85 21.35
C HIS A 160 -6.24 -13.69 21.19
N THR A 161 -5.24 -13.47 22.05
CA THR A 161 -3.98 -14.23 22.04
C THR A 161 -4.23 -15.73 21.97
N GLY A 162 -3.49 -16.42 21.09
CA GLY A 162 -3.58 -17.86 20.91
C GLY A 162 -4.72 -18.34 20.00
N GLN A 163 -5.68 -17.47 19.66
CA GLN A 163 -6.72 -17.82 18.69
C GLN A 163 -6.16 -17.93 17.27
N PRO A 164 -6.70 -18.83 16.43
CA PRO A 164 -6.26 -18.94 15.06
C PRO A 164 -6.61 -17.66 14.28
N VAL A 165 -5.61 -17.12 13.59
CA VAL A 165 -5.84 -16.08 12.57
C VAL A 165 -6.61 -16.72 11.42
N ARG A 166 -7.50 -15.97 10.76
CA ARG A 166 -8.20 -16.45 9.56
C ARG A 166 -7.17 -16.95 8.55
N ARG A 167 -7.20 -18.24 8.26
CA ARG A 167 -6.37 -18.84 7.22
C ARG A 167 -6.77 -18.25 5.87
N LEU A 168 -5.79 -17.89 5.07
CA LEU A 168 -5.99 -17.79 3.64
C LEU A 168 -6.46 -19.17 3.18
N LYS A 169 -7.72 -19.27 2.76
CA LYS A 169 -8.20 -20.50 2.11
C LYS A 169 -7.39 -20.63 0.83
N SER A 170 -6.68 -21.74 0.71
CA SER A 170 -5.91 -22.22 -0.44
C SER A 170 -5.15 -21.12 -1.21
N GLN A 171 -3.88 -21.37 -1.43
CA GLN A 171 -3.10 -20.62 -2.42
C GLN A 171 -3.78 -20.80 -3.79
N THR A 172 -4.70 -19.90 -4.10
CA THR A 172 -5.13 -19.78 -5.49
C THR A 172 -3.94 -19.19 -6.23
N SER A 173 -3.45 -19.89 -7.22
CA SER A 173 -2.43 -19.37 -8.15
C SER A 173 -2.93 -18.15 -8.90
N LEU A 174 -4.22 -17.85 -8.80
CA LEU A 174 -4.88 -16.73 -9.45
C LEU A 174 -4.71 -15.45 -8.61
N TRP A 175 -4.15 -14.42 -9.24
CA TRP A 175 -4.06 -13.09 -8.65
C TRP A 175 -5.43 -12.39 -8.68
N PRO A 176 -5.83 -11.65 -7.64
CA PRO A 176 -7.14 -10.98 -7.62
C PRO A 176 -7.33 -10.02 -8.78
N SER A 177 -8.51 -10.07 -9.42
CA SER A 177 -8.87 -9.15 -10.50
C SER A 177 -9.04 -7.71 -9.99
N GLU A 178 -8.56 -6.73 -10.75
CA GLU A 178 -8.67 -5.30 -10.44
C GLU A 178 -10.07 -4.73 -10.72
N GLN A 179 -10.93 -5.46 -11.46
CA GLN A 179 -12.17 -4.92 -12.02
C GLN A 179 -13.34 -4.80 -11.02
N ASN A 180 -13.25 -5.39 -9.83
CA ASN A 180 -14.34 -5.37 -8.85
C ASN A 180 -14.12 -4.29 -7.80
N PHE A 181 -14.45 -3.04 -8.14
CA PHE A 181 -14.43 -1.93 -7.19
C PHE A 181 -15.56 -2.06 -6.16
N LYS A 182 -15.20 -1.97 -4.88
CA LYS A 182 -16.14 -1.90 -3.75
C LYS A 182 -15.89 -0.60 -3.00
N SER A 183 -16.91 0.23 -2.90
CA SER A 183 -16.91 1.40 -2.01
C SER A 183 -17.62 1.01 -0.72
N THR A 184 -16.99 1.24 0.41
CA THR A 184 -17.56 0.95 1.75
C THR A 184 -18.04 2.21 2.45
N SER A 185 -17.50 3.37 2.08
CA SER A 185 -17.84 4.70 2.59
C SER A 185 -17.32 5.77 1.63
N THR A 186 -17.57 7.04 1.95
CA THR A 186 -17.01 8.17 1.19
C THR A 186 -15.47 8.09 1.22
N ALA A 187 -14.85 8.20 0.04
CA ALA A 187 -13.39 8.14 -0.14
C ALA A 187 -12.71 6.86 0.39
N CYS A 188 -13.45 5.74 0.46
CA CYS A 188 -12.93 4.42 0.81
C CYS A 188 -13.28 3.41 -0.28
N VAL A 189 -12.29 2.98 -1.04
CA VAL A 189 -12.44 2.07 -2.20
C VAL A 189 -11.46 0.91 -2.13
N SER A 190 -11.93 -0.26 -2.53
CA SER A 190 -11.10 -1.46 -2.69
C SER A 190 -11.35 -2.13 -4.04
N ALA A 191 -10.29 -2.70 -4.61
CA ALA A 191 -10.33 -3.50 -5.83
C ALA A 191 -9.16 -4.49 -5.86
N GLY A 192 -9.40 -5.74 -6.23
CA GLY A 192 -8.33 -6.74 -6.37
C GLY A 192 -7.44 -6.93 -5.13
N GLY A 193 -7.98 -6.70 -3.93
CA GLY A 193 -7.22 -6.77 -2.67
C GLY A 193 -6.41 -5.51 -2.34
N TYR A 194 -6.34 -4.53 -3.24
CA TYR A 194 -5.85 -3.19 -2.94
C TYR A 194 -6.96 -2.35 -2.33
N SER A 195 -6.64 -1.46 -1.39
CA SER A 195 -7.61 -0.45 -0.95
C SER A 195 -6.94 0.87 -0.57
N VAL A 196 -7.69 1.94 -0.76
CA VAL A 196 -7.34 3.30 -0.30
C VAL A 196 -8.46 3.81 0.57
N HIS A 197 -8.11 4.29 1.77
CA HIS A 197 -8.99 4.96 2.70
C HIS A 197 -8.47 6.39 2.89
N ALA A 198 -9.23 7.36 2.41
CA ALA A 198 -8.86 8.78 2.37
C ALA A 198 -9.91 9.68 3.06
N GLU A 199 -10.58 9.18 4.10
CA GLU A 199 -11.68 9.87 4.78
C GLU A 199 -11.21 10.97 5.75
N THR A 200 -9.95 10.94 6.18
CA THR A 200 -9.48 11.83 7.24
C THR A 200 -8.72 13.01 6.65
N ALA A 201 -9.20 14.22 6.90
CA ALA A 201 -8.51 15.47 6.65
C ALA A 201 -8.16 16.16 7.99
N ILE A 202 -6.92 16.61 8.13
CA ILE A 202 -6.45 17.36 9.30
C ILE A 202 -6.38 18.83 8.91
N LYS A 203 -7.20 19.67 9.54
CA LYS A 203 -7.19 21.11 9.29
C LYS A 203 -6.04 21.80 10.04
N ALA A 204 -5.55 22.88 9.48
CA ALA A 204 -4.39 23.61 10.03
C ALA A 204 -4.57 24.07 11.49
N HIS A 205 -5.82 24.33 11.93
CA HIS A 205 -6.16 24.77 13.29
C HIS A 205 -6.41 23.62 14.28
N GLU A 206 -6.36 22.34 13.82
CA GLU A 206 -6.57 21.16 14.69
C GLU A 206 -5.26 20.58 15.24
N ARG A 207 -4.17 21.36 15.20
CA ARG A 207 -2.81 20.91 15.60
C ARG A 207 -2.63 20.69 17.11
N GLU A 208 -3.61 21.05 17.93
CA GLU A 208 -3.51 21.04 19.40
C GLU A 208 -4.32 19.91 20.08
N ARG A 209 -4.58 18.80 19.37
CA ARG A 209 -5.25 17.64 20.00
C ARG A 209 -4.40 16.39 19.95
#